data_b1ba94c1f97153014b546810546dea46
#
_entry.id   b1ba94c1f97153014b546810546dea46
#
_cell.length_a   1.000
_cell.length_b   1.000
_cell.length_c   1.000
_cell.angle_alpha   90.00
_cell.angle_beta   90.00
_cell.angle_gamma   90.00
#
_symmetry.space_group_name_H-M   'P 1'
#
loop_
_entity.id
_entity.type
_entity.pdbx_description
1 polymer ?
#
loop_
_entity_poly.entity_id
_entity_poly.type
_entity_poly.pdbx_seq_one_letter_code
_entity_poly.pdbx_strand_id
1 'polypeptide(L)'
;MGLFVNGVLTKLKFIIINFRIKKENLKKIGILLIHGLWEHQGRHDINASWFKNLNIDPFLMDLPGHGNNTEVFGHIEKWDEIENSVEQAYKKLNQYDIKLVFGISFGGQVGLHCILKGIIDPDFLILSAPSLGDNYPQFIKTLSKSLSKFTPRLRVPSSANKRNLSTDEQVVKDYFDDPLVFRSITARFGGETIESQNFVNNNINNLKTNTLYLHGDGDTIVPISSGKNLSKLPNVKFITVRNSKHEILNQDTRPFVLSEIHSWLKENSLV
;
A
#
# COMPACT_ATOMS: atom_id res chain seq x y z
N MET A 1 -55.30 -6.37 27.64
CA MET A 1 -54.09 -5.50 27.56
C MET A 1 -52.79 -6.27 27.77
N GLY A 2 -52.73 -7.35 28.60
CA GLY A 2 -51.51 -8.10 28.88
C GLY A 2 -50.94 -8.97 27.72
N LEU A 3 -51.78 -9.48 26.83
CA LEU A 3 -51.37 -10.37 25.72
C LEU A 3 -50.69 -9.61 24.56
N PHE A 4 -51.01 -8.35 24.36
CA PHE A 4 -50.41 -7.51 23.32
C PHE A 4 -49.00 -7.06 23.70
N VAL A 5 -48.74 -6.79 24.98
CA VAL A 5 -47.41 -6.38 25.49
C VAL A 5 -46.42 -7.52 25.45
N ASN A 6 -46.82 -8.76 25.74
CA ASN A 6 -45.96 -9.95 25.68
C ASN A 6 -45.51 -10.25 24.23
N GLY A 7 -46.37 -10.09 23.23
CA GLY A 7 -46.04 -10.30 21.83
C GLY A 7 -44.99 -9.30 21.27
N VAL A 8 -45.07 -8.03 21.71
CA VAL A 8 -44.14 -6.97 21.32
C VAL A 8 -42.76 -7.19 21.97
N LEU A 9 -42.73 -7.53 23.25
CA LEU A 9 -41.52 -7.85 24.00
C LEU A 9 -40.76 -9.08 23.43
N THR A 10 -41.53 -10.11 23.02
CA THR A 10 -40.93 -11.30 22.39
C THR A 10 -40.34 -11.01 21.02
N LYS A 11 -41.00 -10.19 20.17
CA LYS A 11 -40.47 -9.74 18.89
C LYS A 11 -39.22 -8.85 19.06
N LEU A 12 -39.21 -7.93 20.03
CA LEU A 12 -38.05 -7.09 20.33
C LEU A 12 -36.86 -7.93 20.82
N LYS A 13 -37.08 -8.91 21.70
CA LYS A 13 -36.04 -9.83 22.14
C LYS A 13 -35.47 -10.64 20.95
N PHE A 14 -36.35 -11.15 20.07
CA PHE A 14 -35.92 -11.88 18.88
C PHE A 14 -35.09 -11.00 17.91
N ILE A 15 -35.48 -9.75 17.72
CA ILE A 15 -34.73 -8.76 16.90
C ILE A 15 -33.37 -8.45 17.54
N ILE A 16 -33.33 -8.21 18.85
CA ILE A 16 -32.10 -7.92 19.59
C ILE A 16 -31.16 -9.13 19.58
N ILE A 17 -31.69 -10.34 19.77
CA ILE A 17 -30.90 -11.58 19.72
C ILE A 17 -30.34 -11.81 18.30
N ASN A 18 -31.16 -11.65 17.25
CA ASN A 18 -30.71 -11.77 15.87
C ASN A 18 -29.67 -10.69 15.49
N PHE A 19 -29.84 -9.47 16.01
CA PHE A 19 -28.86 -8.39 15.82
C PHE A 19 -27.54 -8.67 16.55
N ARG A 20 -27.59 -9.22 17.77
CA ARG A 20 -26.41 -9.68 18.51
C ARG A 20 -25.70 -10.86 17.81
N ILE A 21 -26.45 -11.87 17.39
CA ILE A 21 -25.91 -13.04 16.67
C ILE A 21 -25.28 -12.60 15.33
N LYS A 22 -25.90 -11.64 14.62
CA LYS A 22 -25.36 -11.08 13.38
C LYS A 22 -24.11 -10.26 13.63
N LYS A 23 -23.98 -9.58 14.76
CA LYS A 23 -22.81 -8.80 15.15
C LYS A 23 -21.66 -9.68 15.67
N GLU A 24 -21.96 -10.81 16.31
CA GLU A 24 -20.96 -11.79 16.78
C GLU A 24 -20.36 -12.63 15.65
N ASN A 25 -21.03 -12.71 14.48
CA ASN A 25 -20.57 -13.42 13.29
C ASN A 25 -19.88 -12.54 12.23
N LEU A 26 -19.71 -11.23 12.47
CA LEU A 26 -18.96 -10.37 11.56
C LEU A 26 -17.46 -10.65 11.74
N LYS A 27 -16.81 -11.11 10.68
CA LYS A 27 -15.35 -11.27 10.63
C LYS A 27 -14.67 -9.94 10.92
N LYS A 28 -13.70 -9.96 11.82
CA LYS A 28 -12.85 -8.80 12.09
C LYS A 28 -11.84 -8.67 10.97
N ILE A 29 -11.75 -7.50 10.36
CA ILE A 29 -10.87 -7.23 9.22
C ILE A 29 -9.87 -6.16 9.62
N GLY A 30 -8.58 -6.47 9.42
CA GLY A 30 -7.48 -5.52 9.62
C GLY A 30 -6.74 -5.28 8.31
N ILE A 31 -6.24 -4.05 8.12
CA ILE A 31 -5.47 -3.66 6.95
C ILE A 31 -4.19 -2.95 7.36
N LEU A 32 -3.05 -3.38 6.82
CA LEU A 32 -1.78 -2.68 6.94
C LEU A 32 -1.56 -1.81 5.70
N LEU A 33 -1.41 -0.49 5.89
CA LEU A 33 -1.05 0.46 4.84
C LEU A 33 0.46 0.70 4.87
N ILE A 34 1.10 0.51 3.71
CA ILE A 34 2.55 0.72 3.51
C ILE A 34 2.72 1.85 2.51
N HIS A 35 3.29 2.96 2.97
CA HIS A 35 3.46 4.19 2.19
C HIS A 35 4.55 4.08 1.11
N GLY A 36 4.62 5.09 0.24
CA GLY A 36 5.58 5.17 -0.86
C GLY A 36 6.98 5.66 -0.44
N LEU A 37 7.89 5.73 -1.42
CA LEU A 37 9.23 6.27 -1.21
C LEU A 37 9.17 7.79 -1.00
N TRP A 38 10.03 8.32 -0.14
CA TRP A 38 10.18 9.74 0.22
C TRP A 38 9.07 10.34 1.06
N GLU A 39 8.00 9.60 1.34
CA GLU A 39 6.86 10.04 2.14
C GLU A 39 6.78 9.34 3.50
N HIS A 40 5.65 9.42 4.19
CA HIS A 40 5.44 8.83 5.51
C HIS A 40 3.96 8.45 5.72
N GLN A 41 3.70 7.65 6.77
CA GLN A 41 2.37 7.15 7.09
C GLN A 41 1.29 8.23 7.22
N GLY A 42 1.60 9.41 7.78
CA GLY A 42 0.62 10.48 8.05
C GLY A 42 -0.07 11.01 6.79
N ARG A 43 0.55 10.88 5.60
CA ARG A 43 -0.09 11.24 4.33
C ARG A 43 -1.26 10.32 3.96
N HIS A 44 -1.41 9.20 4.65
CA HIS A 44 -2.47 8.21 4.40
C HIS A 44 -3.55 8.15 5.48
N ASP A 45 -3.61 9.11 6.41
CA ASP A 45 -4.63 9.19 7.47
C ASP A 45 -6.06 9.27 6.90
N ILE A 46 -6.23 9.98 5.78
CA ILE A 46 -7.52 10.07 5.09
C ILE A 46 -7.93 8.72 4.46
N ASN A 47 -6.96 7.91 3.99
CA ASN A 47 -7.21 6.57 3.48
C ASN A 47 -7.54 5.60 4.63
N ALA A 48 -6.81 5.69 5.73
CA ALA A 48 -7.07 4.93 6.95
C ALA A 48 -8.47 5.21 7.49
N SER A 49 -8.85 6.49 7.58
CA SER A 49 -10.20 6.90 8.01
C SER A 49 -11.30 6.35 7.09
N TRP A 50 -11.06 6.29 5.78
CA TRP A 50 -11.99 5.71 4.83
C TRP A 50 -12.18 4.20 5.06
N PHE A 51 -11.13 3.42 5.27
CA PHE A 51 -11.23 2.00 5.63
C PHE A 51 -11.94 1.80 6.96
N LYS A 52 -11.66 2.65 7.95
CA LYS A 52 -12.34 2.61 9.26
C LYS A 52 -13.85 2.76 9.14
N ASN A 53 -14.32 3.64 8.24
CA ASN A 53 -15.75 3.82 7.97
C ASN A 53 -16.40 2.59 7.31
N LEU A 54 -15.60 1.69 6.74
CA LEU A 54 -16.04 0.39 6.22
C LEU A 54 -15.94 -0.75 7.25
N ASN A 55 -15.67 -0.44 8.53
CA ASN A 55 -15.39 -1.40 9.60
C ASN A 55 -14.16 -2.29 9.33
N ILE A 56 -13.18 -1.77 8.60
CA ILE A 56 -11.86 -2.36 8.42
C ILE A 56 -10.88 -1.56 9.29
N ASP A 57 -10.21 -2.22 10.24
CA ASP A 57 -9.29 -1.57 11.17
C ASP A 57 -7.93 -1.28 10.50
N PRO A 58 -7.57 0.01 10.26
CA PRO A 58 -6.33 0.36 9.60
C PRO A 58 -5.15 0.43 10.58
N PHE A 59 -4.02 -0.06 10.11
CA PHE A 59 -2.70 0.09 10.72
C PHE A 59 -1.77 0.77 9.73
N LEU A 60 -1.12 1.82 10.17
CA LEU A 60 -0.13 2.54 9.38
C LEU A 60 1.24 2.32 10.00
N MET A 61 2.28 2.45 9.18
CA MET A 61 3.66 2.35 9.62
C MET A 61 4.55 3.30 8.84
N ASP A 62 5.58 3.83 9.48
CA ASP A 62 6.72 4.43 8.78
C ASP A 62 7.75 3.34 8.46
N LEU A 63 8.13 3.23 7.20
CA LEU A 63 9.22 2.36 6.77
C LEU A 63 10.57 2.86 7.33
N PRO A 64 11.56 2.00 7.57
CA PRO A 64 12.91 2.43 7.90
C PRO A 64 13.44 3.47 6.91
N GLY A 65 14.08 4.49 7.43
CA GLY A 65 14.55 5.64 6.64
C GLY A 65 13.47 6.66 6.28
N HIS A 66 12.24 6.55 6.83
CA HIS A 66 11.10 7.42 6.52
C HIS A 66 10.38 7.91 7.78
N GLY A 67 9.70 9.05 7.63
CA GLY A 67 8.85 9.61 8.67
C GLY A 67 9.54 9.71 10.03
N ASN A 68 8.91 9.17 11.06
CA ASN A 68 9.46 9.12 12.41
C ASN A 68 10.29 7.86 12.70
N ASN A 69 10.45 6.95 11.72
CA ASN A 69 11.22 5.72 11.86
C ASN A 69 12.65 5.86 11.29
N THR A 70 13.32 6.96 11.60
CA THR A 70 14.67 7.19 11.12
C THR A 70 15.40 8.30 11.87
N GLU A 71 16.72 8.16 12.02
CA GLU A 71 17.63 9.26 12.31
C GLU A 71 18.21 9.87 11.02
N VAL A 72 18.20 9.11 9.93
CA VAL A 72 18.77 9.51 8.64
C VAL A 72 17.80 9.20 7.52
N PHE A 73 17.08 10.21 7.04
CA PHE A 73 16.12 10.05 5.94
C PHE A 73 16.74 9.40 4.70
N GLY A 74 15.97 8.44 4.12
CA GLY A 74 16.33 7.74 2.90
C GLY A 74 17.60 6.90 3.02
N HIS A 75 17.87 6.34 4.20
CA HIS A 75 18.98 5.44 4.45
C HIS A 75 18.54 4.17 5.17
N ILE A 76 19.09 3.05 4.75
CA ILE A 76 19.09 1.75 5.44
C ILE A 76 20.47 1.13 5.25
N GLU A 77 20.91 0.31 6.17
CA GLU A 77 22.14 -0.46 6.02
C GLU A 77 21.90 -1.78 5.28
N LYS A 78 20.69 -2.39 5.45
CA LYS A 78 20.30 -3.65 4.82
C LYS A 78 18.81 -3.68 4.54
N TRP A 79 18.40 -4.42 3.51
CA TRP A 79 16.99 -4.66 3.19
C TRP A 79 16.23 -5.36 4.34
N ASP A 80 16.90 -6.20 5.12
CA ASP A 80 16.31 -6.88 6.28
C ASP A 80 15.64 -5.92 7.28
N GLU A 81 16.09 -4.66 7.35
CA GLU A 81 15.43 -3.63 8.20
C GLU A 81 14.01 -3.37 7.75
N ILE A 82 13.78 -3.28 6.42
CA ILE A 82 12.46 -3.13 5.81
C ILE A 82 11.61 -4.38 6.11
N GLU A 83 12.16 -5.57 5.86
CA GLU A 83 11.47 -6.84 6.08
C GLU A 83 11.02 -6.99 7.53
N ASN A 84 11.93 -6.79 8.48
CA ASN A 84 11.65 -6.88 9.92
C ASN A 84 10.59 -5.86 10.37
N SER A 85 10.67 -4.63 9.86
CA SER A 85 9.71 -3.57 10.19
C SER A 85 8.30 -3.93 9.70
N VAL A 86 8.18 -4.43 8.45
CA VAL A 86 6.91 -4.87 7.88
C VAL A 86 6.35 -6.08 8.64
N GLU A 87 7.19 -7.06 8.97
CA GLU A 87 6.79 -8.23 9.76
C GLU A 87 6.22 -7.82 11.12
N GLN A 88 6.90 -6.92 11.83
CA GLN A 88 6.43 -6.42 13.14
C GLN A 88 5.11 -5.65 13.03
N ALA A 89 4.96 -4.81 12.00
CA ALA A 89 3.70 -4.11 11.76
C ALA A 89 2.57 -5.09 11.40
N TYR A 90 2.85 -6.08 10.56
CA TYR A 90 1.88 -7.10 10.14
C TYR A 90 1.42 -8.00 11.30
N LYS A 91 2.26 -8.29 12.29
CA LYS A 91 1.90 -9.06 13.49
C LYS A 91 0.72 -8.44 14.25
N LYS A 92 0.48 -7.12 14.13
CA LYS A 92 -0.71 -6.47 14.71
C LYS A 92 -2.01 -6.98 14.10
N LEU A 93 -1.96 -7.54 12.89
CA LEU A 93 -3.12 -8.13 12.23
C LEU A 93 -3.44 -9.56 12.71
N ASN A 94 -2.62 -10.19 13.54
CA ASN A 94 -2.84 -11.57 14.01
C ASN A 94 -4.13 -11.77 14.84
N GLN A 95 -4.72 -10.67 15.34
CA GLN A 95 -6.00 -10.68 16.06
C GLN A 95 -7.22 -10.58 15.14
N TYR A 96 -7.03 -10.47 13.82
CA TYR A 96 -8.08 -10.32 12.81
C TYR A 96 -8.29 -11.62 12.06
N ASP A 97 -9.57 -11.88 11.70
CA ASP A 97 -9.97 -13.06 10.93
C ASP A 97 -9.57 -12.94 9.46
N ILE A 98 -9.50 -11.70 8.95
CA ILE A 98 -9.09 -11.37 7.59
C ILE A 98 -8.03 -10.26 7.65
N LYS A 99 -6.95 -10.46 6.93
CA LYS A 99 -5.79 -9.59 6.90
C LYS A 99 -5.58 -9.05 5.50
N LEU A 100 -5.57 -7.73 5.37
CA LEU A 100 -5.28 -7.05 4.13
C LEU A 100 -3.94 -6.32 4.22
N VAL A 101 -3.28 -6.19 3.08
CA VAL A 101 -2.17 -5.26 2.91
C VAL A 101 -2.52 -4.29 1.79
N PHE A 102 -2.28 -3.00 2.00
CA PHE A 102 -2.38 -1.96 1.00
C PHE A 102 -1.01 -1.31 0.80
N GLY A 103 -0.39 -1.62 -0.32
CA GLY A 103 0.92 -1.07 -0.69
C GLY A 103 0.81 0.02 -1.74
N ILE A 104 1.43 1.16 -1.49
CA ILE A 104 1.40 2.35 -2.36
C ILE A 104 2.81 2.56 -2.92
N SER A 105 2.96 2.58 -4.25
CA SER A 105 4.24 2.83 -4.93
C SER A 105 5.36 1.90 -4.39
N PHE A 106 6.38 2.45 -3.75
CA PHE A 106 7.44 1.68 -3.08
C PHE A 106 6.87 0.73 -2.02
N GLY A 107 5.85 1.15 -1.25
CA GLY A 107 5.16 0.27 -0.30
C GLY A 107 4.49 -0.92 -0.99
N GLY A 108 4.05 -0.77 -2.23
CA GLY A 108 3.55 -1.88 -3.06
C GLY A 108 4.65 -2.88 -3.44
N GLN A 109 5.84 -2.39 -3.81
CA GLN A 109 7.03 -3.23 -4.02
C GLN A 109 7.43 -3.98 -2.73
N VAL A 110 7.49 -3.27 -1.60
CA VAL A 110 7.82 -3.82 -0.28
C VAL A 110 6.81 -4.90 0.13
N GLY A 111 5.51 -4.63 0.00
CA GLY A 111 4.46 -5.61 0.31
C GLY A 111 4.58 -6.87 -0.54
N LEU A 112 4.77 -6.72 -1.86
CA LEU A 112 5.00 -7.85 -2.77
C LEU A 112 6.27 -8.63 -2.41
N HIS A 113 7.38 -7.94 -2.09
CA HIS A 113 8.61 -8.58 -1.66
C HIS A 113 8.40 -9.45 -0.43
N CYS A 114 7.77 -8.91 0.61
CA CYS A 114 7.52 -9.64 1.86
C CYS A 114 6.57 -10.82 1.68
N ILE A 115 5.55 -10.71 0.81
CA ILE A 115 4.64 -11.81 0.47
C ILE A 115 5.38 -12.90 -0.30
N LEU A 116 6.11 -12.55 -1.35
CA LEU A 116 6.82 -13.51 -2.20
C LEU A 116 7.97 -14.21 -1.47
N LYS A 117 8.54 -13.59 -0.44
CA LYS A 117 9.56 -14.18 0.43
C LYS A 117 8.96 -15.01 1.57
N GLY A 118 7.63 -14.95 1.78
CA GLY A 118 6.93 -15.67 2.84
C GLY A 118 7.10 -15.05 4.24
N ILE A 119 7.43 -13.77 4.31
CA ILE A 119 7.57 -13.01 5.57
C ILE A 119 6.18 -12.66 6.13
N ILE A 120 5.25 -12.31 5.24
CA ILE A 120 3.85 -12.04 5.57
C ILE A 120 2.93 -12.82 4.62
N ASP A 121 1.74 -13.18 5.12
CA ASP A 121 0.74 -13.94 4.36
C ASP A 121 -0.65 -13.31 4.54
N PRO A 122 -0.96 -12.21 3.81
CA PRO A 122 -2.27 -11.59 3.84
C PRO A 122 -3.27 -12.36 2.96
N ASP A 123 -4.54 -12.34 3.37
CA ASP A 123 -5.64 -12.91 2.58
C ASP A 123 -5.88 -12.12 1.30
N PHE A 124 -5.67 -10.78 1.36
CA PHE A 124 -5.91 -9.86 0.24
C PHE A 124 -4.83 -8.79 0.14
N LEU A 125 -4.54 -8.38 -1.08
CA LEU A 125 -3.56 -7.34 -1.39
C LEU A 125 -4.18 -6.24 -2.26
N ILE A 126 -4.00 -4.98 -1.88
CA ILE A 126 -4.34 -3.82 -2.70
C ILE A 126 -3.04 -3.11 -3.07
N LEU A 127 -2.89 -2.79 -4.35
CA LEU A 127 -1.70 -2.13 -4.88
C LEU A 127 -2.08 -0.86 -5.64
N SER A 128 -1.49 0.25 -5.27
CA SER A 128 -1.58 1.53 -5.97
C SER A 128 -0.24 1.85 -6.61
N ALA A 129 -0.16 1.80 -7.94
CA ALA A 129 1.04 2.12 -8.73
C ALA A 129 2.34 1.50 -8.17
N PRO A 130 2.40 0.16 -7.91
CA PRO A 130 3.54 -0.46 -7.25
C PRO A 130 4.84 -0.27 -8.03
N SER A 131 5.94 0.01 -7.32
CA SER A 131 7.25 0.32 -7.92
C SER A 131 7.94 -0.93 -8.47
N LEU A 132 7.43 -1.46 -9.59
CA LEU A 132 7.94 -2.67 -10.26
C LEU A 132 8.93 -2.39 -11.40
N GLY A 133 9.17 -1.13 -11.71
CA GLY A 133 10.11 -0.69 -12.73
C GLY A 133 10.27 0.82 -12.70
N ASP A 134 11.18 1.29 -13.52
CA ASP A 134 11.53 2.69 -13.67
C ASP A 134 11.99 2.96 -15.10
N ASN A 135 12.15 4.24 -15.45
CA ASN A 135 12.66 4.67 -16.76
C ASN A 135 14.19 4.82 -16.80
N TYR A 136 14.91 4.37 -15.75
CA TYR A 136 16.36 4.51 -15.74
C TYR A 136 17.04 3.47 -16.65
N PRO A 137 18.02 3.90 -17.47
CA PRO A 137 18.82 3.01 -18.29
C PRO A 137 19.57 1.95 -17.44
N GLN A 138 19.78 0.77 -18.01
CA GLN A 138 20.43 -0.35 -17.30
C GLN A 138 21.80 0.00 -16.72
N PHE A 139 22.58 0.85 -17.41
CA PHE A 139 23.91 1.26 -16.92
C PHE A 139 23.81 2.08 -15.61
N ILE A 140 22.75 2.89 -15.44
CA ILE A 140 22.49 3.63 -14.19
C ILE A 140 22.21 2.68 -13.05
N LYS A 141 21.43 1.62 -13.29
CA LYS A 141 21.17 0.56 -12.30
C LYS A 141 22.44 -0.18 -11.89
N THR A 142 23.29 -0.50 -12.85
CA THR A 142 24.58 -1.13 -12.58
C THR A 142 25.50 -0.21 -11.79
N LEU A 143 25.56 1.06 -12.15
CA LEU A 143 26.33 2.06 -11.41
C LEU A 143 25.81 2.24 -9.97
N SER A 144 24.50 2.26 -9.79
CA SER A 144 23.87 2.35 -8.46
C SER A 144 24.28 1.19 -7.55
N LYS A 145 24.37 -0.03 -8.08
CA LYS A 145 24.88 -1.19 -7.32
C LYS A 145 26.32 -1.00 -6.87
N SER A 146 27.19 -0.50 -7.75
CA SER A 146 28.58 -0.22 -7.41
C SER A 146 28.69 0.89 -6.37
N LEU A 147 27.97 1.99 -6.54
CA LEU A 147 27.91 3.10 -5.58
C LEU A 147 27.35 2.66 -4.22
N SER A 148 26.34 1.79 -4.19
CA SER A 148 25.81 1.18 -2.97
C SER A 148 26.90 0.46 -2.16
N LYS A 149 27.84 -0.17 -2.83
CA LYS A 149 28.93 -0.93 -2.20
C LYS A 149 30.11 -0.07 -1.75
N PHE A 150 30.53 0.88 -2.60
CA PHE A 150 31.76 1.66 -2.38
C PHE A 150 31.53 3.03 -1.76
N THR A 151 30.35 3.64 -1.99
CA THR A 151 29.96 4.94 -1.47
C THR A 151 28.53 4.90 -0.92
N PRO A 152 28.23 4.03 0.09
CA PRO A 152 26.86 3.72 0.51
C PRO A 152 26.05 4.94 0.94
N ARG A 153 26.70 5.97 1.48
CA ARG A 153 26.04 7.20 1.99
C ARG A 153 25.96 8.35 0.97
N LEU A 154 26.46 8.13 -0.27
CA LEU A 154 26.28 9.11 -1.35
C LEU A 154 24.79 9.36 -1.59
N ARG A 155 24.39 10.63 -1.64
CA ARG A 155 23.00 11.02 -1.86
C ARG A 155 22.63 11.04 -3.34
N VAL A 156 21.52 10.41 -3.67
CA VAL A 156 20.92 10.40 -5.01
C VAL A 156 19.58 11.14 -4.92
N PRO A 157 19.36 12.19 -5.76
CA PRO A 157 18.13 12.98 -5.68
C PRO A 157 16.90 12.19 -6.13
N SER A 158 15.73 12.61 -5.64
CA SER A 158 14.42 12.09 -6.02
C SER A 158 14.11 12.38 -7.49
N SER A 159 13.43 11.44 -8.17
CA SER A 159 12.82 11.64 -9.50
C SER A 159 11.44 12.31 -9.43
N ALA A 160 10.81 12.37 -8.26
CA ALA A 160 9.54 13.05 -8.10
C ALA A 160 9.69 14.57 -8.27
N ASN A 161 8.79 15.17 -9.03
CA ASN A 161 8.73 16.62 -9.26
C ASN A 161 7.28 17.08 -9.35
N LYS A 162 7.06 18.41 -9.34
CA LYS A 162 5.73 19.02 -9.35
C LYS A 162 4.87 18.64 -10.57
N ARG A 163 5.45 18.17 -11.67
CA ARG A 163 4.73 17.88 -12.90
C ARG A 163 4.24 16.44 -12.99
N ASN A 164 4.89 15.50 -12.27
CA ASN A 164 4.64 14.07 -12.43
C ASN A 164 3.96 13.41 -11.22
N LEU A 165 3.81 14.12 -10.09
CA LEU A 165 3.27 13.54 -8.86
C LEU A 165 1.74 13.42 -8.89
N SER A 166 1.03 14.53 -9.00
CA SER A 166 -0.42 14.62 -9.00
C SER A 166 -0.93 15.65 -10.00
N THR A 167 -2.22 15.59 -10.35
CA THR A 167 -2.93 16.62 -11.11
C THR A 167 -3.44 17.73 -10.19
N ASP A 168 -3.57 17.48 -8.89
CA ASP A 168 -3.99 18.43 -7.88
C ASP A 168 -2.81 19.25 -7.36
N GLU A 169 -2.85 20.58 -7.60
CA GLU A 169 -1.79 21.51 -7.21
C GLU A 169 -1.64 21.64 -5.69
N GLN A 170 -2.74 21.51 -4.92
CA GLN A 170 -2.68 21.58 -3.47
C GLN A 170 -1.98 20.34 -2.89
N VAL A 171 -2.29 19.16 -3.42
CA VAL A 171 -1.59 17.91 -3.06
C VAL A 171 -0.09 18.01 -3.37
N VAL A 172 0.26 18.58 -4.54
CA VAL A 172 1.66 18.80 -4.90
C VAL A 172 2.33 19.77 -3.93
N LYS A 173 1.66 20.88 -3.58
CA LYS A 173 2.18 21.85 -2.63
C LYS A 173 2.40 21.21 -1.26
N ASP A 174 1.40 20.53 -0.72
CA ASP A 174 1.47 19.87 0.59
C ASP A 174 2.60 18.83 0.65
N TYR A 175 2.78 18.05 -0.43
CA TYR A 175 3.90 17.11 -0.53
C TYR A 175 5.27 17.79 -0.44
N PHE A 176 5.47 18.92 -1.13
CA PHE A 176 6.77 19.58 -1.16
C PHE A 176 7.05 20.48 0.05
N ASP A 177 6.01 20.87 0.79
CA ASP A 177 6.10 21.67 2.01
C ASP A 177 6.18 20.82 3.28
N ASP A 178 5.89 19.50 3.21
CA ASP A 178 5.93 18.59 4.34
C ASP A 178 7.39 18.32 4.78
N PRO A 179 7.75 18.62 6.05
CA PRO A 179 9.11 18.43 6.55
C PRO A 179 9.53 16.95 6.66
N LEU A 180 8.58 16.00 6.70
CA LEU A 180 8.85 14.55 6.73
C LEU A 180 8.99 13.95 5.34
N VAL A 181 8.72 14.73 4.27
CA VAL A 181 8.97 14.35 2.88
C VAL A 181 10.40 14.76 2.49
N PHE A 182 11.24 13.79 2.21
CA PHE A 182 12.63 14.03 1.82
C PHE A 182 12.83 13.86 0.31
N ARG A 183 13.96 14.38 -0.22
CA ARG A 183 14.18 14.50 -1.69
C ARG A 183 15.42 13.77 -2.18
N SER A 184 15.99 12.92 -1.39
CA SER A 184 17.15 12.12 -1.78
C SER A 184 17.21 10.84 -0.96
N ILE A 185 17.73 9.79 -1.57
CA ILE A 185 18.07 8.54 -0.89
C ILE A 185 19.57 8.33 -0.93
N THR A 186 20.08 7.48 -0.07
CA THR A 186 21.47 7.05 -0.17
C THR A 186 21.65 6.03 -1.29
N ALA A 187 22.87 5.93 -1.82
CA ALA A 187 23.21 4.92 -2.81
C ALA A 187 22.95 3.49 -2.27
N ARG A 188 23.16 3.27 -0.96
CA ARG A 188 22.81 2.02 -0.30
C ARG A 188 21.32 1.73 -0.44
N PHE A 189 20.46 2.66 -0.02
CA PHE A 189 19.01 2.50 -0.12
C PHE A 189 18.57 2.22 -1.56
N GLY A 190 19.10 2.98 -2.52
CA GLY A 190 18.79 2.77 -3.94
C GLY A 190 19.21 1.40 -4.45
N GLY A 191 20.40 0.93 -4.08
CA GLY A 191 20.91 -0.40 -4.45
C GLY A 191 20.02 -1.52 -3.89
N GLU A 192 19.69 -1.48 -2.60
CA GLU A 192 18.80 -2.43 -1.94
C GLU A 192 17.39 -2.43 -2.57
N THR A 193 16.87 -1.25 -2.90
CA THR A 193 15.57 -1.10 -3.59
C THR A 193 15.57 -1.77 -4.97
N ILE A 194 16.63 -1.59 -5.77
CA ILE A 194 16.77 -2.24 -7.09
C ILE A 194 16.86 -3.76 -6.93
N GLU A 195 17.58 -4.26 -5.94
CA GLU A 195 17.68 -5.71 -5.69
C GLU A 195 16.35 -6.31 -5.29
N SER A 196 15.60 -5.64 -4.40
CA SER A 196 14.24 -6.03 -4.05
C SER A 196 13.30 -6.01 -5.26
N GLN A 197 13.36 -4.97 -6.11
CA GLN A 197 12.56 -4.87 -7.32
C GLN A 197 12.84 -6.04 -8.29
N ASN A 198 14.13 -6.39 -8.47
CA ASN A 198 14.52 -7.54 -9.28
C ASN A 198 14.00 -8.86 -8.68
N PHE A 199 14.09 -9.03 -7.36
CA PHE A 199 13.54 -10.20 -6.67
C PHE A 199 12.03 -10.33 -6.92
N VAL A 200 11.26 -9.24 -6.74
CA VAL A 200 9.81 -9.23 -6.99
C VAL A 200 9.52 -9.61 -8.44
N ASN A 201 10.16 -8.96 -9.41
CA ASN A 201 9.90 -9.21 -10.83
C ASN A 201 10.22 -10.65 -11.26
N ASN A 202 11.29 -11.25 -10.70
CA ASN A 202 11.68 -12.63 -10.99
C ASN A 202 10.73 -13.66 -10.36
N ASN A 203 10.04 -13.30 -9.28
CA ASN A 203 9.17 -14.21 -8.53
C ASN A 203 7.69 -13.89 -8.66
N ILE A 204 7.30 -12.86 -9.41
CA ILE A 204 5.92 -12.34 -9.47
C ILE A 204 4.89 -13.41 -9.84
N ASN A 205 5.26 -14.39 -10.66
CA ASN A 205 4.40 -15.51 -11.05
C ASN A 205 4.04 -16.46 -9.89
N ASN A 206 4.75 -16.34 -8.75
CA ASN A 206 4.47 -17.12 -7.55
C ASN A 206 3.42 -16.47 -6.64
N LEU A 207 2.98 -15.24 -6.94
CA LEU A 207 1.96 -14.54 -6.17
C LEU A 207 0.63 -15.30 -6.20
N LYS A 208 0.14 -15.71 -5.03
CA LYS A 208 -1.13 -16.43 -4.86
C LYS A 208 -2.23 -15.58 -4.23
N THR A 209 -1.84 -14.52 -3.52
CA THR A 209 -2.75 -13.61 -2.82
C THR A 209 -3.73 -12.96 -3.80
N ASN A 210 -5.05 -12.98 -3.47
CA ASN A 210 -6.06 -12.26 -4.25
C ASN A 210 -5.75 -10.77 -4.23
N THR A 211 -5.56 -10.17 -5.40
CA THR A 211 -4.96 -8.84 -5.51
C THR A 211 -5.82 -7.90 -6.36
N LEU A 212 -6.05 -6.69 -5.84
CA LEU A 212 -6.50 -5.54 -6.63
C LEU A 212 -5.29 -4.66 -6.97
N TYR A 213 -5.07 -4.42 -8.25
CA TYR A 213 -3.99 -3.58 -8.76
C TYR A 213 -4.55 -2.39 -9.54
N LEU A 214 -4.30 -1.17 -9.06
CA LEU A 214 -4.71 0.08 -9.70
C LEU A 214 -3.49 0.89 -10.14
N HIS A 215 -3.53 1.49 -11.33
CA HIS A 215 -2.42 2.28 -11.87
C HIS A 215 -2.90 3.40 -12.79
N GLY A 216 -2.32 4.60 -12.64
CA GLY A 216 -2.59 5.73 -13.52
C GLY A 216 -1.98 5.56 -14.91
N ASP A 217 -2.73 5.88 -15.96
CA ASP A 217 -2.24 5.76 -17.35
C ASP A 217 -1.21 6.85 -17.73
N GLY A 218 -1.22 7.98 -17.02
CA GLY A 218 -0.26 9.08 -17.18
C GLY A 218 0.92 9.03 -16.17
N ASP A 219 1.13 7.92 -15.47
CA ASP A 219 2.22 7.79 -14.52
C ASP A 219 3.59 7.73 -15.23
N THR A 220 4.41 8.76 -14.98
CA THR A 220 5.77 8.86 -15.52
C THR A 220 6.85 8.60 -14.47
N ILE A 221 6.48 8.41 -13.20
CA ILE A 221 7.39 8.00 -12.12
C ILE A 221 7.59 6.49 -12.18
N VAL A 222 6.50 5.74 -12.16
CA VAL A 222 6.49 4.29 -12.35
C VAL A 222 5.66 3.99 -13.60
N PRO A 223 6.28 3.59 -14.71
CA PRO A 223 5.54 3.29 -15.93
C PRO A 223 4.53 2.15 -15.71
N ILE A 224 3.29 2.34 -16.14
CA ILE A 224 2.24 1.31 -16.05
C ILE A 224 2.65 -0.02 -16.69
N SER A 225 3.52 0.05 -17.71
CA SER A 225 4.09 -1.14 -18.38
C SER A 225 4.95 -2.01 -17.48
N SER A 226 5.50 -1.44 -16.38
CA SER A 226 6.30 -2.20 -15.41
C SER A 226 5.50 -3.27 -14.67
N GLY A 227 4.20 -3.05 -14.49
CA GLY A 227 3.28 -4.01 -13.87
C GLY A 227 2.66 -5.04 -14.83
N LYS A 228 3.15 -5.14 -16.08
CA LYS A 228 2.57 -6.01 -17.13
C LYS A 228 2.49 -7.49 -16.74
N ASN A 229 3.49 -8.01 -16.05
CA ASN A 229 3.47 -9.41 -15.63
C ASN A 229 2.50 -9.62 -14.47
N LEU A 230 2.47 -8.71 -13.51
CA LEU A 230 1.52 -8.72 -12.40
C LEU A 230 0.07 -8.66 -12.91
N SER A 231 -0.24 -7.77 -13.84
CA SER A 231 -1.60 -7.56 -14.35
C SER A 231 -2.18 -8.76 -15.13
N LYS A 232 -1.36 -9.75 -15.49
CA LYS A 232 -1.78 -10.95 -16.22
C LYS A 232 -2.06 -12.14 -15.32
N LEU A 233 -1.77 -12.06 -14.03
CA LEU A 233 -2.00 -13.16 -13.10
C LEU A 233 -3.51 -13.39 -12.90
N PRO A 234 -3.98 -14.63 -12.82
CA PRO A 234 -5.42 -14.94 -12.73
C PRO A 234 -6.06 -14.48 -11.42
N ASN A 235 -5.26 -14.29 -10.38
CA ASN A 235 -5.67 -13.78 -9.07
C ASN A 235 -5.51 -12.27 -8.92
N VAL A 236 -5.26 -11.54 -10.01
CA VAL A 236 -5.08 -10.09 -10.02
C VAL A 236 -6.18 -9.42 -10.83
N LYS A 237 -7.01 -8.60 -10.18
CA LYS A 237 -7.92 -7.66 -10.85
C LYS A 237 -7.15 -6.37 -11.11
N PHE A 238 -6.86 -6.10 -12.39
CA PHE A 238 -6.15 -4.89 -12.80
C PHE A 238 -7.09 -3.81 -13.29
N ILE A 239 -6.90 -2.58 -12.82
CA ILE A 239 -7.69 -1.40 -13.16
C ILE A 239 -6.77 -0.26 -13.57
N THR A 240 -6.94 0.22 -14.80
CA THR A 240 -6.29 1.44 -15.26
C THR A 240 -7.10 2.66 -14.85
N VAL A 241 -6.48 3.57 -14.10
CA VAL A 241 -7.08 4.84 -13.70
C VAL A 241 -6.73 5.88 -14.77
N ARG A 242 -7.74 6.27 -15.55
CA ARG A 242 -7.55 7.18 -16.71
C ARG A 242 -7.26 8.61 -16.25
N ASN A 243 -6.47 9.33 -17.06
CA ASN A 243 -6.08 10.72 -16.81
C ASN A 243 -5.43 10.93 -15.44
N SER A 244 -4.73 9.92 -14.94
CA SER A 244 -4.10 9.94 -13.62
C SER A 244 -2.59 9.86 -13.71
N LYS A 245 -1.92 10.63 -12.85
CA LYS A 245 -0.49 10.52 -12.60
C LYS A 245 -0.21 9.45 -11.53
N HIS A 246 0.93 9.57 -10.83
CA HIS A 246 1.40 8.57 -9.87
C HIS A 246 0.51 8.45 -8.63
N GLU A 247 0.13 9.56 -8.02
CA GLU A 247 -0.66 9.58 -6.78
C GLU A 247 -2.17 9.48 -7.05
N ILE A 248 -2.64 8.34 -7.57
CA ILE A 248 -4.06 8.12 -7.95
C ILE A 248 -5.06 8.31 -6.80
N LEU A 249 -4.60 8.23 -5.54
CA LEU A 249 -5.40 8.43 -4.33
C LEU A 249 -5.42 9.89 -3.85
N ASN A 250 -4.56 10.74 -4.44
CA ASN A 250 -4.37 12.13 -4.02
C ASN A 250 -4.53 13.08 -5.21
N GLN A 251 -5.62 12.91 -5.98
CA GLN A 251 -6.00 13.76 -7.11
C GLN A 251 -7.49 13.58 -7.43
N ASP A 252 -8.01 14.27 -8.44
CA ASP A 252 -9.43 14.28 -8.83
C ASP A 252 -10.02 12.89 -9.08
N THR A 253 -9.19 11.90 -9.40
CA THR A 253 -9.59 10.53 -9.61
C THR A 253 -9.80 9.71 -8.32
N ARG A 254 -9.51 10.28 -7.14
CA ARG A 254 -9.70 9.61 -5.85
C ARG A 254 -11.09 9.00 -5.66
N PRO A 255 -12.22 9.68 -5.96
CA PRO A 255 -13.55 9.07 -5.81
C PRO A 255 -13.73 7.81 -6.65
N PHE A 256 -13.22 7.80 -7.88
CA PHE A 256 -13.22 6.62 -8.75
C PHE A 256 -12.38 5.50 -8.14
N VAL A 257 -11.15 5.77 -7.71
CA VAL A 257 -10.25 4.78 -7.11
C VAL A 257 -10.88 4.14 -5.87
N LEU A 258 -11.47 4.94 -4.98
CA LEU A 258 -12.16 4.43 -3.79
C LEU A 258 -13.40 3.62 -4.13
N SER A 259 -14.15 3.98 -5.19
CA SER A 259 -15.30 3.20 -5.66
C SER A 259 -14.89 1.82 -6.20
N GLU A 260 -13.76 1.74 -6.91
CA GLU A 260 -13.23 0.48 -7.40
C GLU A 260 -12.72 -0.42 -6.27
N ILE A 261 -12.02 0.17 -5.28
CA ILE A 261 -11.62 -0.57 -4.07
C ILE A 261 -12.85 -1.11 -3.34
N HIS A 262 -13.88 -0.28 -3.14
CA HIS A 262 -15.13 -0.67 -2.46
C HIS A 262 -15.85 -1.80 -3.22
N SER A 263 -15.95 -1.69 -4.55
CA SER A 263 -16.56 -2.71 -5.38
C SER A 263 -15.83 -4.05 -5.27
N TRP A 264 -14.50 -4.02 -5.30
CA TRP A 264 -13.69 -5.22 -5.14
C TRP A 264 -13.80 -5.83 -3.74
N LEU A 265 -13.86 -5.00 -2.68
CA LEU A 265 -14.11 -5.48 -1.32
C LEU A 265 -15.46 -6.20 -1.22
N LYS A 266 -16.52 -5.65 -1.86
CA LYS A 266 -17.84 -6.30 -1.94
C LYS A 266 -17.81 -7.61 -2.73
N GLU A 267 -17.15 -7.65 -3.88
CA GLU A 267 -16.99 -8.88 -4.70
C GLU A 267 -16.36 -10.00 -3.87
N ASN A 268 -15.50 -9.66 -2.90
CA ASN A 268 -14.85 -10.61 -2.00
C ASN A 268 -15.57 -10.78 -0.64
N SER A 269 -16.78 -10.24 -0.49
CA SER A 269 -17.62 -10.33 0.73
C SER A 269 -16.93 -9.79 2.00
N LEU A 270 -16.17 -8.71 1.86
CA LEU A 270 -15.43 -8.05 2.93
C LEU A 270 -16.20 -6.86 3.54
N VAL A 271 -17.12 -6.26 2.80
CA VAL A 271 -17.96 -5.12 3.22
C VAL A 271 -19.35 -5.21 2.64
#